data_1359ae54d317e43912e50f110fd2419b
#
_entry.id   1359ae54d317e43912e50f110fd2419b
#
_cell.length_a   1.000
_cell.length_b   1.000
_cell.length_c   1.000
_cell.angle_alpha   90.00
_cell.angle_beta   90.00
_cell.angle_gamma   90.00
#
_symmetry.space_group_name_H-M   'P 1'
#
loop_
_entity.id
_entity.type
_entity.pdbx_description
1 polymer ?
#
loop_
_entity_poly.entity_id
_entity_poly.type
_entity_poly.pdbx_seq_one_letter_code
_entity_poly.pdbx_strand_id
1 'polypeptide(L)'
;MIKAIIFDLDNTLLDFVKMKRFAVRAAVTAMNEAGLGVDETKAFDDIFDLYLNKGWEHQQVFDDYLQQTTGKVSNKVLAAGIVSYRRAREATLLVYPNVNKTLIELLKMGIKLAVVSDAPSREAWMRLYYLNLHHIFDPVLTYDDSGSKKPSPKPFTMALKELNLSAKEVLMIGDWPDRDVVGAKQIGMKTIFAKYGDTFGTTDSGADWDVEDIYEVVGIIKDVNNK
;
A
#
# COMPACT_ATOMS: atom_id res chain seq x y z
N MET A 1 0.62 22.37 16.55
CA MET A 1 0.74 22.58 15.08
C MET A 1 1.34 21.31 14.46
N ILE A 2 0.71 20.76 13.41
CA ILE A 2 1.24 19.62 12.63
C ILE A 2 2.27 20.15 11.64
N LYS A 3 3.44 19.51 11.61
CA LYS A 3 4.59 19.89 10.76
C LYS A 3 4.93 18.81 9.71
N ALA A 4 4.48 17.57 9.94
CA ALA A 4 4.69 16.47 9.00
C ALA A 4 3.50 15.51 8.96
N ILE A 5 3.38 14.80 7.85
CA ILE A 5 2.45 13.69 7.69
C ILE A 5 3.23 12.45 7.26
N ILE A 6 2.97 11.35 7.95
CA ILE A 6 3.41 10.02 7.55
C ILE A 6 2.25 9.35 6.80
N PHE A 7 2.51 8.88 5.60
CA PHE A 7 1.56 8.12 4.80
C PHE A 7 1.91 6.63 4.84
N ASP A 8 0.91 5.79 4.95
CA ASP A 8 1.03 4.45 4.39
C ASP A 8 1.09 4.53 2.86
N LEU A 9 1.55 3.46 2.21
CA LEU A 9 1.75 3.45 0.75
C LEU A 9 0.60 2.74 0.04
N ASP A 10 0.40 1.45 0.33
CA ASP A 10 -0.54 0.58 -0.37
C ASP A 10 -1.97 0.80 0.12
N ASN A 11 -2.92 0.95 -0.80
CA ASN A 11 -4.32 1.34 -0.54
C ASN A 11 -4.51 2.70 0.16
N THR A 12 -3.43 3.46 0.38
CA THR A 12 -3.49 4.82 0.90
C THR A 12 -3.11 5.85 -0.18
N LEU A 13 -1.96 5.69 -0.81
CA LEU A 13 -1.54 6.52 -1.94
C LEU A 13 -1.89 5.90 -3.30
N LEU A 14 -1.91 4.58 -3.39
CA LEU A 14 -2.19 3.81 -4.61
C LEU A 14 -3.18 2.69 -4.33
N ASP A 15 -3.98 2.33 -5.33
CA ASP A 15 -4.97 1.25 -5.25
C ASP A 15 -4.30 -0.12 -5.52
N PHE A 16 -3.62 -0.61 -4.47
CA PHE A 16 -2.82 -1.83 -4.54
C PHE A 16 -3.67 -3.08 -4.80
N VAL A 17 -4.78 -3.23 -4.08
CA VAL A 17 -5.63 -4.43 -4.22
C VAL A 17 -6.26 -4.49 -5.60
N LYS A 18 -6.72 -3.37 -6.14
CA LYS A 18 -7.26 -3.31 -7.50
C LYS A 18 -6.18 -3.66 -8.54
N MET A 19 -5.01 -3.08 -8.43
CA MET A 19 -3.86 -3.43 -9.29
C MET A 19 -3.55 -4.93 -9.23
N LYS A 20 -3.47 -5.52 -8.02
CA LYS A 20 -3.24 -6.97 -7.84
C LYS A 20 -4.32 -7.80 -8.53
N ARG A 21 -5.60 -7.44 -8.35
CA ARG A 21 -6.73 -8.13 -8.98
C ARG A 21 -6.62 -8.14 -10.51
N PHE A 22 -6.33 -7.00 -11.12
CA PHE A 22 -6.14 -6.90 -12.57
C PHE A 22 -4.94 -7.73 -13.05
N ALA A 23 -3.82 -7.67 -12.33
CA ALA A 23 -2.61 -8.39 -12.69
C ALA A 23 -2.80 -9.92 -12.60
N VAL A 24 -3.47 -10.42 -11.56
CA VAL A 24 -3.77 -11.86 -11.42
C VAL A 24 -4.75 -12.32 -12.50
N ARG A 25 -5.80 -11.56 -12.82
CA ARG A 25 -6.71 -11.90 -13.92
C ARG A 25 -5.98 -12.03 -15.24
N ALA A 26 -5.15 -11.06 -15.58
CA ALA A 26 -4.34 -11.10 -16.81
C ALA A 26 -3.40 -12.31 -16.85
N ALA A 27 -2.82 -12.69 -15.71
CA ALA A 27 -1.98 -13.87 -15.60
C ALA A 27 -2.77 -15.15 -15.84
N VAL A 28 -3.94 -15.31 -15.23
CA VAL A 28 -4.80 -16.50 -15.39
C VAL A 28 -5.23 -16.67 -16.83
N THR A 29 -5.73 -15.60 -17.47
CA THR A 29 -6.12 -15.66 -18.88
C THR A 29 -4.95 -16.08 -19.77
N ALA A 30 -3.77 -15.49 -19.58
CA ALA A 30 -2.59 -15.84 -20.37
C ALA A 30 -2.09 -17.29 -20.11
N MET A 31 -2.19 -17.78 -18.89
CA MET A 31 -1.89 -19.17 -18.56
C MET A 31 -2.86 -20.13 -19.27
N ASN A 32 -4.15 -19.79 -19.33
CA ASN A 32 -5.15 -20.58 -20.07
C ASN A 32 -4.88 -20.59 -21.57
N GLU A 33 -4.61 -19.46 -22.19
CA GLU A 33 -4.20 -19.35 -23.60
C GLU A 33 -2.93 -20.17 -23.90
N ALA A 34 -2.03 -20.28 -22.92
CA ALA A 34 -0.83 -21.11 -23.03
C ALA A 34 -1.09 -22.62 -22.84
N GLY A 35 -2.33 -23.01 -22.50
CA GLY A 35 -2.78 -24.40 -22.42
C GLY A 35 -2.98 -24.93 -20.99
N LEU A 36 -3.18 -24.08 -19.99
CA LEU A 36 -3.47 -24.53 -18.62
C LEU A 36 -4.82 -25.25 -18.54
N GLY A 37 -5.89 -24.70 -19.17
CA GLY A 37 -7.19 -25.38 -19.29
C GLY A 37 -7.99 -25.48 -18.00
N VAL A 38 -7.99 -24.43 -17.18
CA VAL A 38 -8.74 -24.34 -15.91
C VAL A 38 -9.85 -23.31 -15.97
N ASP A 39 -10.81 -23.39 -15.05
CA ASP A 39 -11.78 -22.31 -14.82
C ASP A 39 -11.06 -21.06 -14.32
N GLU A 40 -11.24 -19.93 -15.02
CA GLU A 40 -10.52 -18.69 -14.72
C GLU A 40 -10.95 -18.06 -13.39
N THR A 41 -12.22 -18.19 -13.03
CA THR A 41 -12.74 -17.64 -11.77
C THR A 41 -12.14 -18.39 -10.59
N LYS A 42 -12.19 -19.73 -10.65
CA LYS A 42 -11.59 -20.58 -9.63
C LYS A 42 -10.08 -20.36 -9.54
N ALA A 43 -9.37 -20.29 -10.66
CA ALA A 43 -7.93 -20.05 -10.68
C ALA A 43 -7.57 -18.70 -10.06
N PHE A 44 -8.36 -17.67 -10.33
CA PHE A 44 -8.19 -16.35 -9.71
C PHE A 44 -8.33 -16.43 -8.19
N ASP A 45 -9.39 -17.06 -7.68
CA ASP A 45 -9.64 -17.18 -6.25
C ASP A 45 -8.55 -18.02 -5.55
N ASP A 46 -8.17 -19.17 -6.11
CA ASP A 46 -7.09 -20.02 -5.60
C ASP A 46 -5.75 -19.25 -5.50
N ILE A 47 -5.42 -18.41 -6.50
CA ILE A 47 -4.20 -17.59 -6.48
C ILE A 47 -4.29 -16.47 -5.43
N PHE A 48 -5.47 -15.85 -5.26
CA PHE A 48 -5.68 -14.86 -4.20
C PHE A 48 -5.54 -15.47 -2.81
N ASP A 49 -6.07 -16.66 -2.60
CA ASP A 49 -5.91 -17.41 -1.34
C ASP A 49 -4.43 -17.72 -1.05
N LEU A 50 -3.65 -18.06 -2.07
CA LEU A 50 -2.21 -18.21 -1.92
C LEU A 50 -1.53 -16.91 -1.47
N TYR A 51 -1.92 -15.74 -2.01
CA TYR A 51 -1.41 -14.45 -1.55
C TYR A 51 -1.82 -14.14 -0.11
N LEU A 52 -3.07 -14.41 0.28
CA LEU A 52 -3.53 -14.21 1.66
C LEU A 52 -2.75 -15.06 2.65
N ASN A 53 -2.44 -16.31 2.29
CA ASN A 53 -1.74 -17.26 3.15
C ASN A 53 -0.22 -17.04 3.19
N LYS A 54 0.42 -16.68 2.07
CA LYS A 54 1.88 -16.56 1.93
C LYS A 54 2.40 -15.12 1.93
N GLY A 55 1.49 -14.14 1.90
CA GLY A 55 1.80 -12.71 1.83
C GLY A 55 1.73 -12.15 0.41
N TRP A 56 1.33 -10.89 0.32
CA TRP A 56 1.11 -10.16 -0.94
C TRP A 56 2.34 -10.07 -1.85
N GLU A 57 3.54 -10.19 -1.28
CA GLU A 57 4.82 -10.10 -2.00
C GLU A 57 5.45 -11.47 -2.30
N HIS A 58 4.68 -12.56 -2.15
CA HIS A 58 5.16 -13.90 -2.47
C HIS A 58 5.45 -14.03 -3.97
N GLN A 59 6.73 -14.22 -4.32
CA GLN A 59 7.20 -14.16 -5.71
C GLN A 59 6.89 -15.44 -6.52
N GLN A 60 6.65 -16.56 -5.84
CA GLN A 60 6.47 -17.89 -6.46
C GLN A 60 5.01 -18.33 -6.47
N VAL A 61 4.07 -17.39 -6.40
CA VAL A 61 2.64 -17.73 -6.30
C VAL A 61 2.13 -18.54 -7.49
N PHE A 62 2.60 -18.24 -8.72
CA PHE A 62 2.20 -18.98 -9.91
C PHE A 62 2.85 -20.35 -10.00
N ASP A 63 4.10 -20.51 -9.53
CA ASP A 63 4.76 -21.81 -9.41
C ASP A 63 3.98 -22.70 -8.44
N ASP A 64 3.64 -22.17 -7.26
CA ASP A 64 2.86 -22.89 -6.26
C ASP A 64 1.47 -23.27 -6.76
N TYR A 65 0.79 -22.34 -7.44
CA TYR A 65 -0.52 -22.59 -8.02
C TYR A 65 -0.47 -23.71 -9.06
N LEU A 66 0.48 -23.65 -10.01
CA LEU A 66 0.65 -24.67 -11.05
C LEU A 66 0.99 -26.02 -10.43
N GLN A 67 1.89 -26.05 -9.44
CA GLN A 67 2.26 -27.30 -8.76
C GLN A 67 1.07 -27.94 -8.04
N GLN A 68 0.24 -27.15 -7.36
CA GLN A 68 -0.96 -27.63 -6.66
C GLN A 68 -2.03 -28.11 -7.62
N THR A 69 -2.24 -27.42 -8.73
CA THR A 69 -3.36 -27.68 -9.65
C THR A 69 -3.05 -28.79 -10.65
N THR A 70 -1.81 -28.86 -11.16
CA THR A 70 -1.44 -29.79 -12.24
C THR A 70 -0.40 -30.84 -11.85
N GLY A 71 0.13 -30.76 -10.63
CA GLY A 71 1.22 -31.62 -10.15
C GLY A 71 2.59 -31.33 -10.76
N LYS A 72 2.69 -30.35 -11.66
CA LYS A 72 3.96 -29.95 -12.31
C LYS A 72 3.94 -28.49 -12.73
N VAL A 73 5.11 -27.86 -12.81
CA VAL A 73 5.26 -26.50 -13.30
C VAL A 73 5.66 -26.54 -14.78
N SER A 74 4.74 -26.12 -15.66
CA SER A 74 5.04 -25.92 -17.08
C SER A 74 5.67 -24.55 -17.29
N ASN A 75 6.94 -24.50 -17.73
CA ASN A 75 7.64 -23.24 -17.97
C ASN A 75 6.95 -22.35 -19.03
N LYS A 76 6.28 -22.95 -20.02
CA LYS A 76 5.51 -22.20 -21.03
C LYS A 76 4.34 -21.47 -20.39
N VAL A 77 3.55 -22.18 -19.57
CA VAL A 77 2.37 -21.62 -18.88
C VAL A 77 2.81 -20.61 -17.83
N LEU A 78 3.81 -20.92 -17.02
CA LEU A 78 4.38 -20.03 -16.02
C LEU A 78 4.88 -18.71 -16.62
N ALA A 79 5.64 -18.79 -17.71
CA ALA A 79 6.17 -17.61 -18.39
C ALA A 79 5.03 -16.70 -18.94
N ALA A 80 3.97 -17.29 -19.52
CA ALA A 80 2.80 -16.55 -19.97
C ALA A 80 2.14 -15.80 -18.80
N GLY A 81 1.92 -16.45 -17.66
CA GLY A 81 1.36 -15.84 -16.45
C GLY A 81 2.23 -14.71 -15.92
N ILE A 82 3.54 -14.95 -15.73
CA ILE A 82 4.46 -13.92 -15.19
C ILE A 82 4.52 -12.68 -16.10
N VAL A 83 4.65 -12.87 -17.41
CA VAL A 83 4.75 -11.74 -18.35
C VAL A 83 3.46 -10.91 -18.34
N SER A 84 2.30 -11.56 -18.40
CA SER A 84 1.01 -10.87 -18.41
C SER A 84 0.72 -10.20 -17.08
N TYR A 85 1.05 -10.84 -15.96
CA TYR A 85 0.98 -10.24 -14.63
C TYR A 85 1.79 -8.94 -14.56
N ARG A 86 3.07 -8.97 -14.97
CA ARG A 86 3.95 -7.79 -14.91
C ARG A 86 3.42 -6.64 -15.76
N ARG A 87 2.99 -6.91 -17.00
CA ARG A 87 2.42 -5.90 -17.89
C ARG A 87 1.16 -5.26 -17.31
N ALA A 88 0.24 -6.08 -16.81
CA ALA A 88 -1.01 -5.60 -16.23
C ALA A 88 -0.74 -4.82 -14.92
N ARG A 89 0.18 -5.29 -14.07
CA ARG A 89 0.61 -4.59 -12.84
C ARG A 89 1.11 -3.19 -13.16
N GLU A 90 2.02 -3.05 -14.13
CA GLU A 90 2.59 -1.75 -14.51
C GLU A 90 1.53 -0.83 -15.12
N ALA A 91 0.64 -1.35 -15.94
CA ALA A 91 -0.42 -0.57 -16.58
C ALA A 91 -1.52 -0.10 -15.61
N THR A 92 -1.72 -0.79 -14.49
CA THR A 92 -2.80 -0.53 -13.53
C THR A 92 -2.33 0.02 -12.19
N LEU A 93 -1.00 0.21 -12.01
CA LEU A 93 -0.44 0.86 -10.84
C LEU A 93 -0.68 2.36 -10.93
N LEU A 94 -1.72 2.83 -10.28
CA LEU A 94 -2.17 4.22 -10.30
C LEU A 94 -2.36 4.74 -8.87
N VAL A 95 -2.10 6.03 -8.68
CA VAL A 95 -2.48 6.72 -7.43
C VAL A 95 -4.00 6.86 -7.34
N TYR A 96 -4.52 6.94 -6.11
CA TYR A 96 -5.91 7.34 -5.90
C TYR A 96 -6.19 8.74 -6.46
N PRO A 97 -7.46 9.04 -6.79
CA PRO A 97 -7.85 10.40 -7.16
C PRO A 97 -7.35 11.42 -6.15
N ASN A 98 -6.99 12.60 -6.62
CA ASN A 98 -6.52 13.74 -5.81
C ASN A 98 -5.19 13.56 -5.05
N VAL A 99 -4.52 12.40 -5.07
CA VAL A 99 -3.24 12.20 -4.36
C VAL A 99 -2.21 13.27 -4.75
N ASN A 100 -1.88 13.39 -6.04
CA ASN A 100 -0.88 14.36 -6.49
C ASN A 100 -1.24 15.80 -6.08
N LYS A 101 -2.51 16.18 -6.22
CA LYS A 101 -3.01 17.50 -5.81
C LYS A 101 -2.82 17.72 -4.32
N THR A 102 -3.18 16.74 -3.50
CA THR A 102 -3.05 16.79 -2.04
C THR A 102 -1.60 16.95 -1.62
N LEU A 103 -0.69 16.11 -2.15
CA LEU A 103 0.73 16.17 -1.81
C LEU A 103 1.33 17.54 -2.14
N ILE A 104 1.01 18.09 -3.33
CA ILE A 104 1.47 19.42 -3.75
C ILE A 104 0.96 20.51 -2.80
N GLU A 105 -0.32 20.49 -2.42
CA GLU A 105 -0.88 21.50 -1.50
C GLU A 105 -0.25 21.40 -0.10
N LEU A 106 -0.02 20.19 0.41
CA LEU A 106 0.65 19.99 1.70
C LEU A 106 2.10 20.51 1.67
N LEU A 107 2.85 20.24 0.60
CA LEU A 107 4.20 20.77 0.42
C LEU A 107 4.23 22.30 0.37
N LYS A 108 3.27 22.95 -0.34
CA LYS A 108 3.13 24.42 -0.35
C LYS A 108 2.82 24.99 1.04
N MET A 109 2.17 24.23 1.91
CA MET A 109 1.94 24.61 3.30
C MET A 109 3.16 24.39 4.20
N GLY A 110 4.28 23.91 3.66
CA GLY A 110 5.49 23.61 4.42
C GLY A 110 5.41 22.33 5.27
N ILE A 111 4.45 21.45 4.97
CA ILE A 111 4.32 20.16 5.63
C ILE A 111 5.33 19.18 5.05
N LYS A 112 6.15 18.55 5.91
CA LYS A 112 7.04 17.45 5.49
C LYS A 112 6.22 16.20 5.25
N LEU A 113 6.58 15.44 4.22
CA LEU A 113 5.89 14.21 3.85
C LEU A 113 6.83 13.02 3.99
N ALA A 114 6.37 11.98 4.67
CA ALA A 114 7.11 10.74 4.88
C ALA A 114 6.24 9.53 4.51
N VAL A 115 6.87 8.39 4.25
CA VAL A 115 6.19 7.10 4.06
C VAL A 115 6.65 6.11 5.12
N VAL A 116 5.71 5.35 5.69
CA VAL A 116 5.96 4.15 6.50
C VAL A 116 5.15 3.00 5.92
N SER A 117 5.82 2.05 5.28
CA SER A 117 5.19 0.93 4.59
C SER A 117 5.66 -0.43 5.14
N ASP A 118 4.75 -1.41 5.18
CA ASP A 118 5.05 -2.80 5.52
C ASP A 118 5.62 -3.61 4.33
N ALA A 119 5.71 -2.99 3.16
CA ALA A 119 6.29 -3.60 1.98
C ALA A 119 7.84 -3.72 2.11
N PRO A 120 8.46 -4.73 1.47
CA PRO A 120 9.91 -4.76 1.31
C PRO A 120 10.42 -3.52 0.56
N SER A 121 11.62 -3.06 0.90
CA SER A 121 12.22 -1.83 0.34
C SER A 121 12.16 -1.78 -1.19
N ARG A 122 12.58 -2.86 -1.85
CA ARG A 122 12.59 -2.92 -3.31
C ARG A 122 11.19 -2.67 -3.91
N GLU A 123 10.16 -3.30 -3.34
CA GLU A 123 8.79 -3.19 -3.85
C GLU A 123 8.19 -1.80 -3.57
N ALA A 124 8.45 -1.23 -2.39
CA ALA A 124 8.01 0.12 -2.05
C ALA A 124 8.65 1.16 -2.97
N TRP A 125 9.97 1.12 -3.16
CA TRP A 125 10.68 2.03 -4.06
C TRP A 125 10.27 1.87 -5.53
N MET A 126 10.05 0.64 -6.01
CA MET A 126 9.51 0.40 -7.36
C MET A 126 8.16 1.10 -7.55
N ARG A 127 7.24 1.01 -6.58
CA ARG A 127 5.94 1.71 -6.61
C ARG A 127 6.13 3.22 -6.68
N LEU A 128 6.96 3.78 -5.81
CA LEU A 128 7.22 5.23 -5.79
C LEU A 128 7.83 5.72 -7.11
N TYR A 129 8.74 4.95 -7.72
CA TYR A 129 9.31 5.30 -9.02
C TYR A 129 8.29 5.22 -10.16
N TYR A 130 7.51 4.15 -10.25
CA TYR A 130 6.43 4.02 -11.25
C TYR A 130 5.40 5.15 -11.17
N LEU A 131 5.10 5.60 -9.95
CA LEU A 131 4.14 6.67 -9.70
C LEU A 131 4.74 8.07 -9.77
N ASN A 132 6.05 8.21 -10.02
CA ASN A 132 6.81 9.46 -9.98
C ASN A 132 6.71 10.20 -8.62
N LEU A 133 6.59 9.46 -7.53
CA LEU A 133 6.49 9.99 -6.16
C LEU A 133 7.81 9.88 -5.38
N HIS A 134 8.86 9.31 -5.96
CA HIS A 134 10.14 9.04 -5.28
C HIS A 134 10.91 10.30 -4.81
N HIS A 135 10.52 11.49 -5.27
CA HIS A 135 11.09 12.77 -4.83
C HIS A 135 10.22 13.51 -3.80
N ILE A 136 9.06 12.96 -3.45
CA ILE A 136 8.05 13.67 -2.65
C ILE A 136 8.24 13.41 -1.16
N PHE A 137 8.73 12.22 -0.82
CA PHE A 137 8.77 11.75 0.56
C PHE A 137 10.19 11.65 1.09
N ASP A 138 10.40 12.18 2.29
CA ASP A 138 11.63 12.07 3.06
C ASP A 138 11.30 12.16 4.57
N PRO A 139 11.45 11.04 5.33
CA PRO A 139 11.97 9.73 4.93
C PRO A 139 10.94 8.80 4.25
N VAL A 140 11.45 7.74 3.61
CA VAL A 140 10.71 6.55 3.20
C VAL A 140 11.22 5.37 4.02
N LEU A 141 10.41 4.87 4.95
CA LEU A 141 10.74 3.74 5.80
C LEU A 141 9.89 2.51 5.42
N THR A 142 10.55 1.40 5.25
CA THR A 142 9.97 0.14 4.81
C THR A 142 10.13 -0.95 5.86
N TYR A 143 9.60 -2.14 5.59
CA TYR A 143 9.82 -3.29 6.45
C TYR A 143 11.31 -3.59 6.65
N ASP A 144 12.11 -3.50 5.58
CA ASP A 144 13.54 -3.85 5.65
C ASP A 144 14.33 -2.87 6.52
N ASP A 145 13.93 -1.61 6.58
CA ASP A 145 14.58 -0.58 7.42
C ASP A 145 14.28 -0.79 8.90
N SER A 146 13.03 -1.12 9.22
CA SER A 146 12.58 -1.26 10.61
C SER A 146 12.72 -2.69 11.15
N GLY A 147 12.67 -3.70 10.29
CA GLY A 147 12.56 -5.12 10.65
C GLY A 147 11.27 -5.44 11.42
N SER A 148 10.27 -4.57 11.35
CA SER A 148 9.01 -4.71 12.08
C SER A 148 7.86 -4.15 11.27
N LYS A 149 6.73 -4.86 11.27
CA LYS A 149 5.50 -4.37 10.62
C LYS A 149 4.67 -3.53 11.59
N LYS A 150 3.88 -2.64 11.07
CA LYS A 150 2.79 -1.98 11.81
C LYS A 150 1.82 -3.06 12.34
N PRO A 151 1.26 -2.96 13.55
CA PRO A 151 1.22 -1.80 14.43
C PRO A 151 2.42 -1.64 15.41
N SER A 152 3.54 -2.32 15.17
CA SER A 152 4.74 -2.07 16.00
C SER A 152 5.05 -0.57 16.02
N PRO A 153 5.35 0.02 17.19
CA PRO A 153 5.72 1.43 17.27
C PRO A 153 7.06 1.76 16.62
N LYS A 154 7.88 0.75 16.32
CA LYS A 154 9.25 0.91 15.85
C LYS A 154 9.36 1.71 14.53
N PRO A 155 8.62 1.38 13.43
CA PRO A 155 8.74 2.14 12.19
C PRO A 155 8.30 3.60 12.36
N PHE A 156 7.25 3.87 13.15
CA PHE A 156 6.80 5.23 13.41
C PHE A 156 7.84 6.02 14.22
N THR A 157 8.44 5.39 15.26
CA THR A 157 9.49 6.04 16.08
C THR A 157 10.73 6.37 15.23
N MET A 158 11.08 5.50 14.29
CA MET A 158 12.17 5.76 13.35
C MET A 158 11.85 6.96 12.45
N ALA A 159 10.64 7.02 11.90
CA ALA A 159 10.19 8.15 11.08
C ALA A 159 10.22 9.48 11.87
N LEU A 160 9.74 9.49 13.11
CA LEU A 160 9.81 10.67 13.97
C LEU A 160 11.24 11.14 14.20
N LYS A 161 12.16 10.19 14.41
CA LYS A 161 13.59 10.50 14.60
C LYS A 161 14.21 11.14 13.37
N GLU A 162 13.96 10.59 12.17
CA GLU A 162 14.48 11.13 10.92
C GLU A 162 13.87 12.49 10.57
N LEU A 163 12.57 12.67 10.82
CA LEU A 163 11.90 13.96 10.68
C LEU A 163 12.40 15.01 11.69
N ASN A 164 13.01 14.57 12.79
CA ASN A 164 13.37 15.38 13.95
C ASN A 164 12.15 16.12 14.54
N LEU A 165 11.04 15.38 14.74
CA LEU A 165 9.78 15.88 15.25
C LEU A 165 9.25 14.99 16.37
N SER A 166 8.42 15.58 17.23
CA SER A 166 7.67 14.84 18.26
C SER A 166 6.39 14.25 17.67
N ALA A 167 5.86 13.18 18.29
CA ALA A 167 4.63 12.54 17.85
C ALA A 167 3.44 13.50 17.72
N LYS A 168 3.36 14.55 18.60
CA LYS A 168 2.29 15.54 18.57
C LYS A 168 2.36 16.51 17.38
N GLU A 169 3.50 16.55 16.69
CA GLU A 169 3.72 17.40 15.52
C GLU A 169 3.53 16.65 14.20
N VAL A 170 3.27 15.34 14.29
CA VAL A 170 3.15 14.46 13.11
C VAL A 170 1.80 13.75 13.13
N LEU A 171 1.23 13.58 11.94
CA LEU A 171 -0.03 12.89 11.72
C LEU A 171 0.22 11.65 10.88
N MET A 172 -0.42 10.53 11.20
CA MET A 172 -0.41 9.31 10.37
C MET A 172 -1.69 9.21 9.57
N ILE A 173 -1.57 8.84 8.29
CA ILE A 173 -2.71 8.47 7.45
C ILE A 173 -2.47 7.08 6.84
N GLY A 174 -3.48 6.20 6.95
CA GLY A 174 -3.46 4.84 6.40
C GLY A 174 -4.84 4.24 6.27
N ASP A 175 -4.94 3.15 5.49
CA ASP A 175 -6.19 2.45 5.18
C ASP A 175 -6.48 1.26 6.11
N TRP A 176 -5.52 0.87 6.95
CA TRP A 176 -5.65 -0.29 7.84
C TRP A 176 -5.62 0.12 9.32
N PRO A 177 -6.80 0.32 9.97
CA PRO A 177 -6.87 0.81 11.34
C PRO A 177 -6.03 0.02 12.34
N ASP A 178 -6.09 -1.32 12.31
CA ASP A 178 -5.34 -2.18 13.25
C ASP A 178 -3.81 -2.02 13.14
N ARG A 179 -3.32 -1.51 12.04
CA ARG A 179 -1.90 -1.27 11.78
C ARG A 179 -1.53 0.19 11.90
N ASP A 180 -2.19 1.04 11.14
CA ASP A 180 -1.84 2.44 10.98
C ASP A 180 -2.32 3.28 12.16
N VAL A 181 -3.61 3.16 12.49
CA VAL A 181 -4.22 3.95 13.57
C VAL A 181 -3.75 3.46 14.92
N VAL A 182 -3.84 2.15 15.19
CA VAL A 182 -3.41 1.57 16.47
C VAL A 182 -1.93 1.83 16.70
N GLY A 183 -1.06 1.56 15.71
CA GLY A 183 0.39 1.73 15.86
C GLY A 183 0.81 3.18 16.12
N ALA A 184 0.25 4.14 15.38
CA ALA A 184 0.55 5.55 15.54
C ALA A 184 0.03 6.11 16.88
N LYS A 185 -1.17 5.71 17.30
CA LYS A 185 -1.76 6.13 18.59
C LYS A 185 -0.98 5.64 19.81
N GLN A 186 -0.35 4.46 19.73
CA GLN A 186 0.51 3.94 20.81
C GLN A 186 1.63 4.91 21.20
N ILE A 187 2.10 5.73 20.26
CA ILE A 187 3.17 6.71 20.50
C ILE A 187 2.67 8.16 20.58
N GLY A 188 1.34 8.36 20.60
CA GLY A 188 0.71 9.66 20.80
C GLY A 188 0.60 10.53 19.54
N MET A 189 0.65 9.93 18.35
CA MET A 189 0.36 10.62 17.09
C MET A 189 -1.15 10.79 16.90
N LYS A 190 -1.55 11.82 16.17
CA LYS A 190 -2.88 11.93 15.59
C LYS A 190 -2.98 11.10 14.32
N THR A 191 -4.19 10.63 14.01
CA THR A 191 -4.41 9.66 12.94
C THR A 191 -5.58 10.04 12.04
N ILE A 192 -5.45 9.76 10.76
CA ILE A 192 -6.51 9.80 9.75
C ILE A 192 -6.68 8.40 9.17
N PHE A 193 -7.90 7.92 9.13
CA PHE A 193 -8.25 6.72 8.40
C PHE A 193 -8.61 7.07 6.95
N ALA A 194 -7.87 6.47 6.01
CA ALA A 194 -8.10 6.60 4.58
C ALA A 194 -9.22 5.63 4.13
N LYS A 195 -10.47 5.98 4.43
CA LYS A 195 -11.63 5.10 4.21
C LYS A 195 -11.83 4.74 2.74
N TYR A 196 -11.42 5.60 1.82
CA TYR A 196 -11.42 5.31 0.38
C TYR A 196 -10.54 4.12 -0.04
N GLY A 197 -9.58 3.73 0.80
CA GLY A 197 -8.67 2.59 0.60
C GLY A 197 -9.06 1.35 1.40
N ASP A 198 -10.08 1.44 2.25
CA ASP A 198 -10.52 0.33 3.10
C ASP A 198 -10.95 -0.89 2.29
N THR A 199 -10.32 -2.02 2.56
CA THR A 199 -10.64 -3.31 1.96
C THR A 199 -11.23 -4.31 2.95
N PHE A 200 -11.43 -3.89 4.20
CA PHE A 200 -11.89 -4.74 5.32
C PHE A 200 -13.34 -4.48 5.73
N GLY A 201 -13.96 -3.38 5.26
CA GLY A 201 -15.31 -2.97 5.65
C GLY A 201 -15.35 -2.42 7.08
N THR A 202 -14.36 -1.60 7.42
CA THR A 202 -14.19 -1.01 8.74
C THR A 202 -15.40 -0.16 9.14
N THR A 203 -16.04 -0.49 10.26
CA THR A 203 -17.18 0.26 10.82
C THR A 203 -16.76 1.30 11.82
N ASP A 204 -15.68 1.06 12.57
CA ASP A 204 -15.08 1.99 13.54
C ASP A 204 -13.55 1.92 13.38
N SER A 205 -12.97 2.97 12.86
CA SER A 205 -11.51 3.07 12.63
C SER A 205 -10.73 3.39 13.90
N GLY A 206 -11.40 3.98 14.88
CA GLY A 206 -10.76 4.55 16.05
C GLY A 206 -9.81 5.73 15.73
N ALA A 207 -9.77 6.24 14.50
CA ALA A 207 -8.92 7.38 14.12
C ALA A 207 -9.47 8.71 14.67
N ASP A 208 -8.65 9.77 14.59
CA ASP A 208 -9.13 11.13 14.96
C ASP A 208 -10.02 11.69 13.84
N TRP A 209 -9.82 11.27 12.59
CA TRP A 209 -10.65 11.60 11.43
C TRP A 209 -10.72 10.43 10.46
N ASP A 210 -11.87 10.26 9.82
CA ASP A 210 -12.08 9.37 8.67
C ASP A 210 -12.29 10.24 7.43
N VAL A 211 -11.64 9.90 6.31
CA VAL A 211 -11.75 10.65 5.06
C VAL A 211 -12.16 9.75 3.90
N GLU A 212 -13.12 10.21 3.10
CA GLU A 212 -13.58 9.55 1.88
C GLU A 212 -12.75 9.94 0.64
N ASP A 213 -11.97 11.02 0.75
CA ASP A 213 -11.03 11.49 -0.28
C ASP A 213 -9.79 12.06 0.40
N ILE A 214 -8.61 11.72 -0.13
CA ILE A 214 -7.33 12.19 0.44
C ILE A 214 -7.22 13.72 0.47
N TYR A 215 -7.93 14.44 -0.40
CA TYR A 215 -7.88 15.90 -0.43
C TYR A 215 -8.47 16.55 0.83
N GLU A 216 -9.33 15.87 1.57
CA GLU A 216 -9.88 16.34 2.85
C GLU A 216 -8.76 16.58 3.89
N VAL A 217 -7.63 15.86 3.78
CA VAL A 217 -6.47 16.04 4.64
C VAL A 217 -5.97 17.51 4.65
N VAL A 218 -6.04 18.19 3.49
CA VAL A 218 -5.63 19.59 3.38
C VAL A 218 -6.47 20.50 4.27
N GLY A 219 -7.79 20.26 4.34
CA GLY A 219 -8.71 20.97 5.24
C GLY A 219 -8.40 20.69 6.71
N ILE A 220 -8.23 19.43 7.06
CA ILE A 220 -7.90 18.99 8.43
C ILE A 220 -6.61 19.67 8.93
N ILE A 221 -5.56 19.70 8.11
CA ILE A 221 -4.29 20.35 8.47
C ILE A 221 -4.47 21.85 8.69
N LYS A 222 -5.23 22.54 7.83
CA LYS A 222 -5.54 23.97 8.03
C LYS A 222 -6.25 24.21 9.35
N ASP A 223 -7.27 23.41 9.65
CA ASP A 223 -8.08 23.58 10.87
C ASP A 223 -7.28 23.28 12.15
N VAL A 224 -6.44 22.25 12.12
CA VAL A 224 -5.59 21.89 13.28
C VAL A 224 -4.48 22.91 13.51
N ASN A 225 -3.96 23.52 12.46
CA ASN A 225 -2.85 24.45 12.58
C ASN A 225 -3.28 25.91 12.82
N ASN A 226 -4.56 26.24 12.59
CA ASN A 226 -5.15 27.56 12.88
C ASN A 226 -5.72 27.68 14.29
N LYS A 227 -5.77 26.58 15.05
CA LYS A 227 -6.17 26.54 16.48
C LYS A 227 -4.96 26.68 17.39
#